data_31adf9a527bdbc5fb0c6637c6a527e00
#
_entry.id   31adf9a527bdbc5fb0c6637c6a527e00
#
_cell.length_a   1.000
_cell.length_b   1.000
_cell.length_c   1.000
_cell.angle_alpha   90.00
_cell.angle_beta   90.00
_cell.angle_gamma   90.00
#
_symmetry.space_group_name_H-M   'P 1'
#
loop_
_entity.id
_entity.type
_entity.pdbx_description
1 polymer ?
#
loop_
_entity_poly.entity_id
_entity_poly.type
_entity_poly.pdbx_seq_one_letter_code
_entity_poly.pdbx_strand_id
1 'polypeptide(L)'
;VVDSAYAIVEQLNALENLASSQTEFLTQREEERVEIVSNLQNEEERKNEISIEAEEYAEDIEEKKEAVEREKRLVESKKAQVVKARQNAQNLLNQANKELEKLDKEHADLEKLEDAIQADIERLSSSGGVAPDKLSWPVKTGYVSSGYKWRRLGGTTSFHGAIDIAASRGTPIYAAGGGVVILARYYGNAGRTVFIDHGGGMTTLYFHMDKILVSVGQTVITGDQIGTIGTTGRTTGPHLHFETRLRNPSSANCSLSYLDPTSRGRVNPYCFLD
;
A
#
# COMPACT_ATOMS: atom_id res chain seq x y z
N VAL A 1 22.17 14.06 -134.91
CA VAL A 1 21.36 12.92 -134.32
C VAL A 1 22.10 12.25 -133.10
N VAL A 2 23.43 12.07 -133.23
CA VAL A 2 24.23 11.43 -132.22
C VAL A 2 24.32 12.34 -130.89
N ASP A 3 24.46 13.61 -131.08
CA ASP A 3 24.57 14.59 -129.93
C ASP A 3 23.25 14.68 -129.12
N SER A 4 22.11 14.49 -129.80
CA SER A 4 20.80 14.52 -129.12
C SER A 4 20.54 13.25 -128.27
N ALA A 5 21.05 12.10 -128.76
CA ALA A 5 20.94 10.85 -128.04
C ALA A 5 21.80 10.85 -126.70
N TYR A 6 22.99 11.39 -126.79
CA TYR A 6 23.89 11.56 -125.64
C TYR A 6 23.35 12.46 -124.52
N ALA A 7 22.75 13.57 -124.92
CA ALA A 7 22.12 14.48 -123.99
C ALA A 7 20.91 13.89 -123.28
N ILE A 8 20.15 13.03 -123.93
CA ILE A 8 19.03 12.26 -123.29
C ILE A 8 19.54 11.23 -122.33
N VAL A 9 20.65 10.52 -122.63
CA VAL A 9 21.27 9.58 -121.74
C VAL A 9 21.81 10.29 -120.46
N GLU A 10 22.47 11.42 -120.58
CA GLU A 10 22.91 12.25 -119.43
C GLU A 10 21.72 12.69 -118.56
N GLN A 11 20.62 13.13 -119.18
CA GLN A 11 19.43 13.51 -118.42
C GLN A 11 18.76 12.33 -117.68
N LEU A 12 18.75 11.15 -118.33
CA LEU A 12 18.26 9.96 -117.67
C LEU A 12 19.13 9.51 -116.50
N ASN A 13 20.46 9.58 -116.64
CA ASN A 13 21.36 9.26 -115.51
C ASN A 13 21.23 10.26 -114.38
N ALA A 14 21.04 11.57 -114.72
CA ALA A 14 20.80 12.60 -113.73
C ALA A 14 19.46 12.38 -112.95
N LEU A 15 18.41 11.92 -113.70
CA LEU A 15 17.11 11.59 -113.08
C LEU A 15 17.20 10.31 -112.21
N GLU A 16 17.95 9.28 -112.65
CA GLU A 16 18.21 8.08 -111.86
C GLU A 16 18.97 8.39 -110.60
N ASN A 17 20.01 9.24 -110.67
CA ASN A 17 20.76 9.68 -109.46
C ASN A 17 19.89 10.51 -108.53
N LEU A 18 19.02 11.38 -109.06
CA LEU A 18 18.08 12.15 -108.20
C LEU A 18 17.05 11.25 -107.57
N ALA A 19 16.50 10.26 -108.26
CA ALA A 19 15.56 9.25 -107.73
C ALA A 19 16.21 8.40 -106.67
N SER A 20 17.47 7.95 -106.88
CA SER A 20 18.23 7.23 -105.88
C SER A 20 18.45 8.09 -104.58
N SER A 21 18.89 9.28 -104.73
CA SER A 21 19.09 10.22 -103.61
C SER A 21 17.77 10.52 -102.87
N GLN A 22 16.65 10.67 -103.58
CA GLN A 22 15.34 10.87 -102.99
C GLN A 22 14.90 9.61 -102.22
N THR A 23 15.18 8.46 -102.74
CA THR A 23 14.86 7.17 -102.08
C THR A 23 15.67 7.01 -100.81
N GLU A 24 16.97 7.26 -100.81
CA GLU A 24 17.83 7.27 -99.63
C GLU A 24 17.32 8.25 -98.53
N PHE A 25 16.96 9.50 -98.95
CA PHE A 25 16.40 10.47 -98.04
C PHE A 25 15.10 10.05 -97.43
N LEU A 26 14.19 9.47 -98.20
CA LEU A 26 12.93 8.93 -97.69
C LEU A 26 13.13 7.74 -96.73
N THR A 27 14.08 6.85 -97.03
CA THR A 27 14.43 5.71 -96.17
C THR A 27 14.98 6.21 -94.84
N GLN A 28 15.91 7.13 -94.85
CA GLN A 28 16.46 7.77 -93.63
C GLN A 28 15.37 8.45 -92.79
N ARG A 29 14.45 9.17 -93.38
CA ARG A 29 13.32 9.80 -92.73
C ARG A 29 12.36 8.81 -92.11
N GLU A 30 12.17 7.65 -92.74
CA GLU A 30 11.33 6.57 -92.19
C GLU A 30 12.01 5.89 -90.97
N GLU A 31 13.33 5.69 -91.04
CA GLU A 31 14.11 5.19 -89.92
C GLU A 31 14.06 6.14 -88.73
N GLU A 32 14.25 7.48 -88.94
CA GLU A 32 14.11 8.50 -87.94
C GLU A 32 12.70 8.49 -87.31
N ARG A 33 11.65 8.34 -88.11
CA ARG A 33 10.25 8.25 -87.63
C ARG A 33 10.02 6.99 -86.76
N VAL A 34 10.54 5.88 -87.14
CA VAL A 34 10.45 4.59 -86.37
C VAL A 34 11.15 4.80 -85.03
N GLU A 35 12.33 5.41 -84.98
CA GLU A 35 13.05 5.67 -83.75
C GLU A 35 12.28 6.61 -82.80
N ILE A 36 11.71 7.73 -83.36
CA ILE A 36 10.89 8.65 -82.59
C ILE A 36 9.64 7.98 -82.02
N VAL A 37 8.95 7.17 -82.81
CA VAL A 37 7.76 6.40 -82.33
C VAL A 37 8.15 5.44 -81.25
N SER A 38 9.27 4.70 -81.38
CA SER A 38 9.77 3.79 -80.36
C SER A 38 10.12 4.53 -79.06
N ASN A 39 10.78 5.71 -79.14
CA ASN A 39 11.10 6.50 -77.96
C ASN A 39 9.84 7.04 -77.28
N LEU A 40 8.84 7.48 -78.04
CA LEU A 40 7.55 7.94 -77.47
C LEU A 40 6.81 6.79 -76.76
N GLN A 41 6.82 5.60 -77.31
CA GLN A 41 6.24 4.41 -76.67
C GLN A 41 6.95 4.08 -75.35
N ASN A 42 8.26 4.08 -75.32
CA ASN A 42 9.05 3.86 -74.10
C ASN A 42 8.80 4.94 -73.03
N GLU A 43 8.63 6.24 -73.44
CA GLU A 43 8.26 7.29 -72.51
C GLU A 43 6.83 7.11 -71.94
N GLU A 44 5.89 6.63 -72.75
CA GLU A 44 4.53 6.39 -72.32
C GLU A 44 4.47 5.22 -71.31
N GLU A 45 5.22 4.13 -71.57
CA GLU A 45 5.39 2.99 -70.64
C GLU A 45 5.98 3.46 -69.31
N ARG A 46 7.07 4.27 -69.34
CA ARG A 46 7.66 4.83 -68.12
C ARG A 46 6.70 5.74 -67.34
N LYS A 47 5.91 6.55 -68.02
CA LYS A 47 4.87 7.36 -67.37
C LYS A 47 3.83 6.49 -66.67
N ASN A 48 3.42 5.41 -67.31
CA ASN A 48 2.46 4.49 -66.69
C ASN A 48 3.04 3.78 -65.47
N GLU A 49 4.31 3.33 -65.52
CA GLU A 49 5.01 2.73 -64.37
C GLU A 49 5.11 3.71 -63.22
N ILE A 50 5.53 4.97 -63.48
CA ILE A 50 5.62 6.02 -62.45
C ILE A 50 4.23 6.33 -61.85
N SER A 51 3.18 6.31 -62.67
CA SER A 51 1.80 6.53 -62.20
C SER A 51 1.35 5.42 -61.21
N ILE A 52 1.63 4.16 -61.53
CA ILE A 52 1.31 3.03 -60.67
C ILE A 52 2.09 3.11 -59.37
N GLU A 53 3.40 3.35 -59.42
CA GLU A 53 4.21 3.54 -58.21
C GLU A 53 3.71 4.72 -57.32
N ALA A 54 3.30 5.81 -57.96
CA ALA A 54 2.76 6.96 -57.23
C ALA A 54 1.43 6.66 -56.51
N GLU A 55 0.57 5.85 -57.14
CA GLU A 55 -0.68 5.36 -56.54
C GLU A 55 -0.39 4.42 -55.34
N GLU A 56 0.53 3.50 -55.47
CA GLU A 56 0.95 2.57 -54.37
C GLU A 56 1.55 3.39 -53.16
N TYR A 57 2.40 4.37 -53.48
CA TYR A 57 2.93 5.26 -52.42
C TYR A 57 1.84 6.10 -51.74
N ALA A 58 0.84 6.55 -52.48
CA ALA A 58 -0.27 7.33 -51.95
C ALA A 58 -1.12 6.48 -50.97
N GLU A 59 -1.38 5.19 -51.31
CA GLU A 59 -2.08 4.25 -50.45
C GLU A 59 -1.27 3.95 -49.18
N ASP A 60 0.04 3.68 -49.27
CA ASP A 60 0.93 3.43 -48.12
C ASP A 60 0.98 4.66 -47.18
N ILE A 61 1.05 5.85 -47.74
CA ILE A 61 0.99 7.11 -46.94
C ILE A 61 -0.34 7.22 -46.19
N GLU A 62 -1.45 6.91 -46.82
CA GLU A 62 -2.77 7.00 -46.16
C GLU A 62 -2.91 5.95 -45.05
N GLU A 63 -2.46 4.70 -45.25
CA GLU A 63 -2.43 3.69 -44.24
C GLU A 63 -1.57 4.09 -43.04
N LYS A 64 -0.37 4.64 -43.29
CA LYS A 64 0.52 5.18 -42.27
C LYS A 64 -0.08 6.33 -41.49
N LYS A 65 -0.78 7.24 -42.15
CA LYS A 65 -1.52 8.34 -41.48
C LYS A 65 -2.59 7.81 -40.53
N GLU A 66 -3.38 6.85 -40.99
CA GLU A 66 -4.39 6.22 -40.14
C GLU A 66 -3.77 5.49 -38.94
N ALA A 67 -2.64 4.80 -39.14
CA ALA A 67 -1.92 4.14 -38.05
C ALA A 67 -1.42 5.14 -37.01
N VAL A 68 -0.83 6.27 -37.44
CA VAL A 68 -0.39 7.35 -36.55
C VAL A 68 -1.57 7.97 -35.78
N GLU A 69 -2.72 8.16 -36.42
CA GLU A 69 -3.88 8.71 -35.74
C GLU A 69 -4.48 7.73 -34.72
N ARG A 70 -4.48 6.42 -35.01
CA ARG A 70 -4.84 5.36 -34.06
C ARG A 70 -3.91 5.36 -32.85
N GLU A 71 -2.61 5.45 -33.07
CA GLU A 71 -1.61 5.49 -31.99
C GLU A 71 -1.75 6.77 -31.13
N LYS A 72 -1.97 7.90 -31.74
CA LYS A 72 -2.23 9.18 -31.06
C LYS A 72 -3.45 9.09 -30.14
N ARG A 73 -4.56 8.52 -30.60
CA ARG A 73 -5.75 8.28 -29.76
C ARG A 73 -5.45 7.36 -28.59
N LEU A 74 -4.65 6.30 -28.79
CA LEU A 74 -4.23 5.38 -27.72
C LEU A 74 -3.36 6.10 -26.69
N VAL A 75 -2.42 6.94 -27.13
CA VAL A 75 -1.57 7.74 -26.23
C VAL A 75 -2.41 8.71 -25.38
N GLU A 76 -3.38 9.41 -25.99
CA GLU A 76 -4.27 10.30 -25.25
C GLU A 76 -5.14 9.55 -24.23
N SER A 77 -5.66 8.37 -24.60
CA SER A 77 -6.40 7.51 -23.66
C SER A 77 -5.53 7.05 -22.49
N LYS A 78 -4.29 6.61 -22.76
CA LYS A 78 -3.34 6.23 -21.70
C LYS A 78 -2.96 7.40 -20.80
N LYS A 79 -2.75 8.60 -21.35
CA LYS A 79 -2.51 9.82 -20.57
C LYS A 79 -3.67 10.11 -19.61
N ALA A 80 -4.92 10.02 -20.09
CA ALA A 80 -6.10 10.23 -19.26
C ALA A 80 -6.17 9.20 -18.12
N GLN A 81 -5.85 7.91 -18.37
CA GLN A 81 -5.80 6.87 -17.35
C GLN A 81 -4.71 7.17 -16.31
N VAL A 82 -3.52 7.60 -16.71
CA VAL A 82 -2.42 7.96 -15.80
C VAL A 82 -2.80 9.14 -14.91
N VAL A 83 -3.45 10.17 -15.46
CA VAL A 83 -3.93 11.33 -14.68
C VAL A 83 -4.95 10.88 -13.64
N LYS A 84 -5.91 10.03 -14.01
CA LYS A 84 -6.91 9.48 -13.08
C LYS A 84 -6.26 8.60 -11.99
N ALA A 85 -5.31 7.75 -12.35
CA ALA A 85 -4.58 6.92 -11.39
C ALA A 85 -3.77 7.77 -10.40
N ARG A 86 -3.11 8.83 -10.87
CA ARG A 86 -2.38 9.79 -10.03
C ARG A 86 -3.30 10.50 -9.04
N GLN A 87 -4.48 10.94 -9.50
CA GLN A 87 -5.47 11.56 -8.62
C GLN A 87 -5.97 10.61 -7.53
N ASN A 88 -6.25 9.36 -7.90
CA ASN A 88 -6.65 8.33 -6.94
C ASN A 88 -5.55 8.04 -5.90
N ALA A 89 -4.30 7.91 -6.34
CA ALA A 89 -3.16 7.73 -5.46
C ALA A 89 -2.98 8.90 -4.48
N GLN A 90 -3.15 10.14 -4.96
CA GLN A 90 -3.10 11.32 -4.09
C GLN A 90 -4.23 11.32 -3.04
N ASN A 91 -5.45 10.93 -3.43
CA ASN A 91 -6.57 10.83 -2.49
C ASN A 91 -6.32 9.77 -1.41
N LEU A 92 -5.78 8.60 -1.80
CA LEU A 92 -5.40 7.54 -0.85
C LEU A 92 -4.29 8.00 0.11
N LEU A 93 -3.30 8.72 -0.39
CA LEU A 93 -2.23 9.29 0.44
C LEU A 93 -2.79 10.30 1.47
N ASN A 94 -3.71 11.16 1.04
CA ASN A 94 -4.35 12.11 1.94
C ASN A 94 -5.21 11.42 3.02
N GLN A 95 -5.89 10.32 2.68
CA GLN A 95 -6.62 9.50 3.63
C GLN A 95 -5.68 8.82 4.64
N ALA A 96 -4.59 8.21 4.16
CA ALA A 96 -3.60 7.57 5.00
C ALA A 96 -2.94 8.55 5.98
N ASN A 97 -2.62 9.77 5.53
CA ASN A 97 -2.06 10.81 6.40
C ASN A 97 -3.04 11.24 7.50
N LYS A 98 -4.34 11.40 7.20
CA LYS A 98 -5.36 11.71 8.21
C LYS A 98 -5.52 10.58 9.24
N GLU A 99 -5.40 9.34 8.80
CA GLU A 99 -5.49 8.20 9.70
C GLU A 99 -4.24 8.10 10.59
N LEU A 100 -3.07 8.42 10.05
CA LEU A 100 -1.81 8.51 10.80
C LEU A 100 -1.90 9.60 11.90
N GLU A 101 -2.34 10.81 11.57
CA GLU A 101 -2.54 11.90 12.55
C GLU A 101 -3.50 11.49 13.68
N LYS A 102 -4.56 10.75 13.32
CA LYS A 102 -5.49 10.22 14.33
C LYS A 102 -4.82 9.19 15.25
N LEU A 103 -4.02 8.27 14.68
CA LEU A 103 -3.28 7.28 15.45
C LEU A 103 -2.23 7.92 16.37
N ASP A 104 -1.51 8.93 15.90
CA ASP A 104 -0.52 9.66 16.68
C ASP A 104 -1.18 10.36 17.89
N LYS A 105 -2.35 10.96 17.68
CA LYS A 105 -3.13 11.55 18.78
C LYS A 105 -3.59 10.49 19.80
N GLU A 106 -4.12 9.36 19.31
CA GLU A 106 -4.53 8.26 20.19
C GLU A 106 -3.35 7.69 20.98
N HIS A 107 -2.16 7.61 20.37
CA HIS A 107 -0.93 7.19 21.04
C HIS A 107 -0.53 8.16 22.15
N ALA A 108 -0.53 9.46 21.87
CA ALA A 108 -0.23 10.48 22.87
C ALA A 108 -1.23 10.48 24.06
N ASP A 109 -2.51 10.21 23.79
CA ASP A 109 -3.53 10.10 24.83
C ASP A 109 -3.33 8.83 25.69
N LEU A 110 -2.86 7.72 25.08
CA LEU A 110 -2.50 6.50 25.81
C LEU A 110 -1.27 6.71 26.70
N GLU A 111 -0.23 7.39 26.21
CA GLU A 111 0.96 7.72 27.01
C GLU A 111 0.59 8.56 28.23
N LYS A 112 -0.23 9.58 28.07
CA LYS A 112 -0.73 10.41 29.20
C LYS A 112 -1.50 9.59 30.22
N LEU A 113 -2.33 8.64 29.76
CA LEU A 113 -3.07 7.76 30.63
C LEU A 113 -2.13 6.85 31.45
N GLU A 114 -1.12 6.28 30.80
CA GLU A 114 -0.13 5.45 31.48
C GLU A 114 0.70 6.23 32.51
N ASP A 115 1.09 7.47 32.19
CA ASP A 115 1.78 8.34 33.15
C ASP A 115 0.87 8.67 34.35
N ALA A 116 -0.42 8.93 34.10
CA ALA A 116 -1.39 9.16 35.17
C ALA A 116 -1.60 7.92 36.05
N ILE A 117 -1.67 6.72 35.46
CA ILE A 117 -1.73 5.44 36.20
C ILE A 117 -0.51 5.29 37.10
N GLN A 118 0.68 5.50 36.56
CA GLN A 118 1.92 5.38 37.31
C GLN A 118 1.97 6.38 38.49
N ALA A 119 1.60 7.64 38.25
CA ALA A 119 1.55 8.68 39.26
C ALA A 119 0.52 8.34 40.35
N ASP A 120 -0.66 7.80 39.99
CA ASP A 120 -1.68 7.39 40.97
C ASP A 120 -1.19 6.19 41.80
N ILE A 121 -0.48 5.22 41.21
CA ILE A 121 0.14 4.12 41.95
C ILE A 121 1.16 4.66 42.97
N GLU A 122 2.08 5.52 42.55
CA GLU A 122 3.11 6.11 43.42
C GLU A 122 2.51 6.90 44.58
N ARG A 123 1.44 7.66 44.32
CA ARG A 123 0.75 8.46 45.32
C ARG A 123 -0.08 7.65 46.28
N LEU A 124 -0.75 6.56 45.80
CA LEU A 124 -1.75 5.85 46.56
C LEU A 124 -1.19 4.58 47.24
N SER A 125 -0.10 3.99 46.72
CA SER A 125 0.51 2.83 47.31
C SER A 125 1.15 3.15 48.66
N SER A 126 0.83 2.39 49.68
CA SER A 126 1.48 2.45 50.98
C SER A 126 2.90 1.86 50.89
N SER A 127 3.85 2.49 51.58
CA SER A 127 5.26 2.02 51.53
C SER A 127 5.56 0.82 52.45
N GLY A 128 4.57 0.29 53.15
CA GLY A 128 4.73 -0.77 54.15
C GLY A 128 4.31 -2.13 53.64
N GLY A 129 4.95 -3.20 54.14
CA GLY A 129 4.64 -4.59 53.85
C GLY A 129 5.67 -5.27 52.94
N VAL A 130 5.47 -6.57 52.73
CA VAL A 130 6.28 -7.40 51.84
C VAL A 130 5.39 -7.83 50.67
N ALA A 131 5.90 -7.62 49.45
CA ALA A 131 5.20 -8.06 48.24
C ALA A 131 4.96 -9.58 48.32
N PRO A 132 3.79 -10.10 47.89
CA PRO A 132 3.57 -11.52 47.81
C PRO A 132 4.47 -12.15 46.76
N ASP A 133 5.09 -13.29 47.10
CA ASP A 133 5.91 -14.05 46.14
C ASP A 133 5.05 -14.68 45.03
N LYS A 134 3.77 -14.93 45.34
CA LYS A 134 2.81 -15.58 44.45
C LYS A 134 1.45 -14.94 44.46
N LEU A 135 0.84 -14.92 43.26
CA LEU A 135 -0.50 -14.43 43.00
C LEU A 135 -1.36 -15.57 42.45
N SER A 136 -2.62 -15.62 42.84
CA SER A 136 -3.60 -16.52 42.24
C SER A 136 -4.16 -15.96 40.94
N TRP A 137 -4.59 -16.85 40.06
CA TRP A 137 -5.27 -16.42 38.83
C TRP A 137 -6.52 -15.58 39.14
N PRO A 138 -6.64 -14.36 38.55
CA PRO A 138 -7.74 -13.46 38.86
C PRO A 138 -9.07 -13.89 38.22
N VAL A 139 -9.07 -14.88 37.33
CA VAL A 139 -10.26 -15.47 36.70
C VAL A 139 -10.11 -16.98 36.70
N LYS A 140 -11.17 -17.68 37.17
CA LYS A 140 -11.17 -19.16 37.30
C LYS A 140 -11.52 -19.88 35.99
N THR A 141 -12.12 -19.17 35.03
CA THR A 141 -12.60 -19.71 33.75
C THR A 141 -12.18 -18.79 32.59
N GLY A 142 -11.91 -19.35 31.43
CA GLY A 142 -11.45 -18.59 30.29
C GLY A 142 -10.06 -19.01 29.81
N TYR A 143 -9.45 -18.22 28.97
CA TYR A 143 -8.11 -18.48 28.42
C TYR A 143 -7.35 -17.18 28.19
N VAL A 144 -6.03 -17.25 28.19
CA VAL A 144 -5.20 -16.09 27.87
C VAL A 144 -5.25 -15.85 26.36
N SER A 145 -5.91 -14.77 25.94
CA SER A 145 -6.04 -14.36 24.53
C SER A 145 -4.85 -13.53 24.05
N SER A 146 -4.17 -12.82 24.95
CA SER A 146 -2.96 -12.06 24.66
C SER A 146 -2.02 -12.08 25.87
N GLY A 147 -0.76 -12.44 25.65
CA GLY A 147 0.26 -12.51 26.71
C GLY A 147 1.07 -11.21 26.81
N TYR A 148 1.99 -11.18 27.80
CA TYR A 148 2.99 -10.14 28.00
C TYR A 148 4.06 -10.22 26.92
N LYS A 149 3.92 -9.45 25.85
CA LYS A 149 4.78 -9.52 24.65
C LYS A 149 4.60 -8.36 23.69
N TRP A 150 5.53 -8.23 22.76
CA TRP A 150 5.31 -7.42 21.56
C TRP A 150 4.16 -8.00 20.73
N ARG A 151 3.23 -7.14 20.30
CA ARG A 151 2.11 -7.50 19.43
C ARG A 151 1.88 -6.45 18.35
N ARG A 152 1.27 -6.88 17.24
CA ARG A 152 0.86 -6.00 16.15
C ARG A 152 -0.66 -5.91 16.15
N LEU A 153 -1.18 -4.70 16.36
CA LEU A 153 -2.62 -4.40 16.31
C LEU A 153 -2.84 -3.25 15.33
N GLY A 154 -3.75 -3.45 14.37
CA GLY A 154 -4.10 -2.41 13.40
C GLY A 154 -2.91 -1.88 12.59
N GLY A 155 -1.88 -2.70 12.33
CA GLY A 155 -0.67 -2.28 11.62
C GLY A 155 0.44 -1.69 12.50
N THR A 156 0.16 -1.34 13.76
CA THR A 156 1.13 -0.76 14.71
C THR A 156 1.71 -1.85 15.61
N THR A 157 3.03 -1.84 15.80
CA THR A 157 3.71 -2.73 16.76
C THR A 157 3.76 -2.02 18.11
N SER A 158 3.23 -2.68 19.16
CA SER A 158 3.25 -2.19 20.54
C SER A 158 3.57 -3.30 21.50
N PHE A 159 4.17 -2.94 22.66
CA PHE A 159 4.38 -3.89 23.72
C PHE A 159 3.12 -4.01 24.58
N HIS A 160 2.66 -5.24 24.85
CA HIS A 160 1.55 -5.54 25.74
C HIS A 160 2.09 -5.89 27.12
N GLY A 161 2.14 -4.90 28.02
CA GLY A 161 2.67 -5.03 29.39
C GLY A 161 1.71 -5.70 30.39
N ALA A 162 0.87 -6.63 29.92
CA ALA A 162 -0.21 -7.28 30.65
C ALA A 162 -0.49 -8.68 30.12
N ILE A 163 -1.43 -9.38 30.73
CA ILE A 163 -2.13 -10.51 30.13
C ILE A 163 -3.60 -10.16 29.93
N ASP A 164 -4.18 -10.54 28.78
CA ASP A 164 -5.61 -10.45 28.52
C ASP A 164 -6.25 -11.83 28.71
N ILE A 165 -7.18 -11.97 29.65
CA ILE A 165 -7.89 -13.22 29.95
C ILE A 165 -9.31 -13.10 29.39
N ALA A 166 -9.57 -13.77 28.26
CA ALA A 166 -10.88 -13.80 27.62
C ALA A 166 -11.84 -14.73 28.34
N ALA A 167 -12.99 -14.20 28.73
CA ALA A 167 -14.11 -14.95 29.27
C ALA A 167 -15.43 -14.18 29.01
N SER A 168 -16.57 -14.81 29.24
CA SER A 168 -17.87 -14.18 29.02
C SER A 168 -18.06 -12.95 29.91
N ARG A 169 -18.78 -11.95 29.40
CA ARG A 169 -19.21 -10.80 30.20
C ARG A 169 -19.96 -11.27 31.45
N GLY A 170 -19.65 -10.68 32.60
CA GLY A 170 -20.21 -11.06 33.89
C GLY A 170 -19.45 -12.17 34.64
N THR A 171 -18.43 -12.80 34.02
CA THR A 171 -17.55 -13.75 34.72
C THR A 171 -16.91 -13.07 35.93
N PRO A 172 -16.90 -13.70 37.12
CA PRO A 172 -16.29 -13.13 38.32
C PRO A 172 -14.79 -12.86 38.15
N ILE A 173 -14.35 -11.71 38.67
CA ILE A 173 -12.95 -11.35 38.81
C ILE A 173 -12.61 -11.38 40.30
N TYR A 174 -11.49 -11.97 40.65
CA TYR A 174 -11.03 -12.18 42.02
C TYR A 174 -9.72 -11.41 42.28
N ALA A 175 -9.50 -10.98 43.51
CA ALA A 175 -8.22 -10.44 43.95
C ALA A 175 -7.13 -11.52 43.82
N ALA A 176 -6.09 -11.23 43.02
CA ALA A 176 -4.99 -12.15 42.79
C ALA A 176 -4.10 -12.31 44.02
N GLY A 177 -4.08 -11.32 44.92
CA GLY A 177 -3.38 -11.32 46.20
C GLY A 177 -4.17 -10.52 47.24
N GLY A 178 -3.86 -10.75 48.53
CA GLY A 178 -4.36 -9.89 49.61
C GLY A 178 -3.75 -8.50 49.56
N GLY A 179 -4.52 -7.48 49.96
CA GLY A 179 -4.04 -6.08 49.91
C GLY A 179 -5.14 -5.08 50.17
N VAL A 180 -4.86 -3.82 49.86
CA VAL A 180 -5.79 -2.69 49.99
C VAL A 180 -6.17 -2.16 48.64
N VAL A 181 -7.45 -1.96 48.38
CA VAL A 181 -7.95 -1.34 47.17
C VAL A 181 -7.58 0.16 47.16
N ILE A 182 -6.72 0.58 46.26
CA ILE A 182 -6.25 1.96 46.16
C ILE A 182 -6.97 2.75 45.08
N LEU A 183 -7.61 2.05 44.10
CA LEU A 183 -8.44 2.70 43.06
C LEU A 183 -9.61 1.76 42.70
N ALA A 184 -10.83 2.34 42.57
CA ALA A 184 -12.04 1.60 42.19
C ALA A 184 -13.00 2.58 41.45
N ARG A 185 -12.78 2.80 40.13
CA ARG A 185 -13.57 3.76 39.36
C ARG A 185 -13.45 3.54 37.86
N TYR A 186 -14.18 4.33 37.05
CA TYR A 186 -13.94 4.41 35.61
C TYR A 186 -12.65 5.20 35.35
N TYR A 187 -11.76 4.69 34.49
CA TYR A 187 -10.44 5.27 34.29
C TYR A 187 -10.08 5.30 32.78
N GLY A 188 -10.57 6.32 32.08
CA GLY A 188 -10.27 6.55 30.65
C GLY A 188 -10.43 5.31 29.76
N ASN A 189 -9.44 5.02 28.95
CA ASN A 189 -9.43 3.86 28.05
C ASN A 189 -9.37 2.50 28.77
N ALA A 190 -8.95 2.46 30.03
CA ALA A 190 -8.99 1.24 30.85
C ALA A 190 -10.41 0.84 31.28
N GLY A 191 -11.37 1.75 31.16
CA GLY A 191 -12.75 1.49 31.55
C GLY A 191 -12.94 1.43 33.06
N ARG A 192 -13.88 0.61 33.55
CA ARG A 192 -14.01 0.34 34.99
C ARG A 192 -12.83 -0.47 35.48
N THR A 193 -12.16 0.02 36.51
CA THR A 193 -10.83 -0.40 36.91
C THR A 193 -10.71 -0.52 38.42
N VAL A 194 -9.99 -1.54 38.89
CA VAL A 194 -9.59 -1.71 40.29
C VAL A 194 -8.06 -1.83 40.34
N PHE A 195 -7.44 -1.13 41.32
CA PHE A 195 -6.03 -1.32 41.69
C PHE A 195 -5.97 -1.82 43.14
N ILE A 196 -5.13 -2.83 43.39
CA ILE A 196 -4.89 -3.40 44.70
C ILE A 196 -3.40 -3.24 45.02
N ASP A 197 -3.08 -2.51 46.09
CA ASP A 197 -1.73 -2.45 46.66
C ASP A 197 -1.53 -3.65 47.62
N HIS A 198 -0.57 -4.48 47.29
CA HIS A 198 -0.23 -5.69 48.09
C HIS A 198 0.87 -5.44 49.12
N GLY A 199 1.37 -4.20 49.21
CA GLY A 199 2.57 -3.90 50.01
C GLY A 199 3.87 -4.24 49.26
N GLY A 200 5.00 -3.89 49.84
CA GLY A 200 6.32 -4.11 49.23
C GLY A 200 6.54 -3.48 47.88
N GLY A 201 5.66 -2.53 47.50
CA GLY A 201 5.70 -1.84 46.18
C GLY A 201 5.06 -2.62 45.04
N MET A 202 4.33 -3.72 45.33
CA MET A 202 3.58 -4.48 44.33
C MET A 202 2.13 -4.01 44.23
N THR A 203 1.65 -3.76 43.02
CA THR A 203 0.26 -3.41 42.71
C THR A 203 -0.26 -4.28 41.58
N THR A 204 -1.49 -4.80 41.69
CA THR A 204 -2.21 -5.45 40.59
C THR A 204 -3.32 -4.56 40.09
N LEU A 205 -3.53 -4.56 38.76
CA LEU A 205 -4.48 -3.72 38.05
C LEU A 205 -5.44 -4.58 37.23
N TYR A 206 -6.74 -4.27 37.32
CA TYR A 206 -7.84 -5.01 36.73
C TYR A 206 -8.66 -4.06 35.87
N PHE A 207 -8.64 -4.20 34.53
CA PHE A 207 -9.30 -3.28 33.60
C PHE A 207 -10.49 -3.93 32.88
N HIS A 208 -11.22 -3.09 32.18
CA HIS A 208 -12.36 -3.43 31.31
C HIS A 208 -13.53 -4.11 32.03
N MET A 209 -13.63 -3.91 33.36
CA MET A 209 -14.66 -4.54 34.20
C MET A 209 -16.08 -4.10 33.81
N ASP A 210 -17.07 -4.97 33.97
CA ASP A 210 -18.49 -4.63 33.85
C ASP A 210 -19.03 -4.01 35.16
N LYS A 211 -18.68 -4.61 36.29
CA LYS A 211 -19.04 -4.16 37.64
C LYS A 211 -17.83 -4.13 38.53
N ILE A 212 -17.72 -3.12 39.37
CA ILE A 212 -16.79 -3.02 40.50
C ILE A 212 -17.61 -3.35 41.75
N LEU A 213 -17.11 -4.25 42.56
CA LEU A 213 -17.80 -4.75 43.79
C LEU A 213 -17.06 -4.36 45.09
N VAL A 214 -15.98 -3.58 44.95
CA VAL A 214 -15.13 -3.13 46.06
C VAL A 214 -14.99 -1.62 46.08
N SER A 215 -14.58 -1.04 47.20
CA SER A 215 -14.41 0.38 47.40
C SER A 215 -12.95 0.72 47.73
N VAL A 216 -12.50 1.92 47.42
CA VAL A 216 -11.17 2.44 47.83
C VAL A 216 -11.03 2.40 49.36
N GLY A 217 -9.88 1.92 49.83
CA GLY A 217 -9.59 1.66 51.27
C GLY A 217 -10.05 0.30 51.77
N GLN A 218 -10.81 -0.44 50.99
CA GLN A 218 -11.21 -1.81 51.38
C GLN A 218 -10.02 -2.75 51.38
N THR A 219 -9.85 -3.49 52.49
CA THR A 219 -8.91 -4.65 52.53
C THR A 219 -9.57 -5.86 51.90
N VAL A 220 -8.84 -6.55 51.04
CA VAL A 220 -9.26 -7.79 50.39
C VAL A 220 -8.22 -8.87 50.65
N ILE A 221 -8.67 -10.11 50.66
CA ILE A 221 -7.79 -11.28 50.68
C ILE A 221 -7.75 -11.96 49.32
N THR A 222 -6.75 -12.78 49.08
CA THR A 222 -6.63 -13.56 47.83
C THR A 222 -7.91 -14.37 47.59
N GLY A 223 -8.50 -14.23 46.40
CA GLY A 223 -9.73 -14.94 46.03
C GLY A 223 -11.03 -14.20 46.35
N ASP A 224 -11.00 -13.02 46.99
CA ASP A 224 -12.18 -12.19 47.15
C ASP A 224 -12.68 -11.71 45.81
N GLN A 225 -13.99 -11.78 45.56
CA GLN A 225 -14.57 -11.27 44.33
C GLN A 225 -14.57 -9.72 44.34
N ILE A 226 -13.85 -9.10 43.39
CA ILE A 226 -13.68 -7.65 43.28
C ILE A 226 -14.52 -7.03 42.17
N GLY A 227 -15.07 -7.88 41.28
CA GLY A 227 -15.93 -7.40 40.19
C GLY A 227 -16.24 -8.47 39.16
N THR A 228 -16.59 -8.06 37.95
CA THR A 228 -16.92 -8.97 36.85
C THR A 228 -16.32 -8.48 35.53
N ILE A 229 -15.99 -9.40 34.63
CA ILE A 229 -15.50 -9.12 33.28
C ILE A 229 -16.52 -8.35 32.46
N GLY A 230 -16.06 -7.32 31.74
CA GLY A 230 -16.86 -6.48 30.88
C GLY A 230 -16.20 -6.14 29.55
N THR A 231 -16.67 -5.02 29.00
CA THR A 231 -16.19 -4.41 27.76
C THR A 231 -16.13 -2.89 27.89
N THR A 232 -15.84 -2.38 29.09
CA THR A 232 -15.79 -0.93 29.32
C THR A 232 -14.43 -0.37 28.93
N GLY A 233 -14.40 0.89 28.49
CA GLY A 233 -13.18 1.49 27.96
C GLY A 233 -12.87 1.06 26.52
N ARG A 234 -11.58 1.05 26.16
CA ARG A 234 -11.12 0.67 24.81
C ARG A 234 -10.79 -0.82 24.77
N THR A 235 -11.68 -1.63 24.22
CA THR A 235 -11.53 -3.08 24.12
C THR A 235 -12.16 -3.63 22.84
N THR A 236 -11.70 -4.78 22.37
CA THR A 236 -12.25 -5.47 21.19
C THR A 236 -13.29 -6.54 21.54
N GLY A 237 -13.46 -6.85 22.81
CA GLY A 237 -14.40 -7.87 23.27
C GLY A 237 -14.29 -8.13 24.78
N PRO A 238 -15.12 -9.02 25.36
CA PRO A 238 -15.10 -9.29 26.80
C PRO A 238 -13.81 -9.98 27.22
N HIS A 239 -13.04 -9.33 28.09
CA HIS A 239 -11.83 -9.88 28.71
C HIS A 239 -11.45 -9.08 29.96
N LEU A 240 -10.64 -9.66 30.81
CA LEU A 240 -9.89 -8.96 31.85
C LEU A 240 -8.49 -8.65 31.30
N HIS A 241 -8.12 -7.37 31.28
CA HIS A 241 -6.73 -6.95 31.13
C HIS A 241 -6.12 -6.86 32.52
N PHE A 242 -5.10 -7.68 32.77
CA PHE A 242 -4.49 -7.86 34.10
C PHE A 242 -3.01 -7.45 34.03
N GLU A 243 -2.62 -6.49 34.89
CA GLU A 243 -1.24 -6.05 35.02
C GLU A 243 -0.71 -6.35 36.44
N THR A 244 0.58 -6.61 36.52
CA THR A 244 1.38 -6.54 37.75
C THR A 244 2.41 -5.42 37.61
N ARG A 245 2.50 -4.58 38.64
CA ARG A 245 3.48 -3.49 38.69
C ARG A 245 4.29 -3.56 39.96
N LEU A 246 5.60 -3.31 39.82
CA LEU A 246 6.53 -3.18 40.94
C LEU A 246 7.12 -1.78 40.94
N ARG A 247 7.24 -1.16 42.11
CA ARG A 247 7.98 0.10 42.30
C ARG A 247 9.45 -0.06 41.89
N ASN A 248 10.04 -1.23 42.19
CA ASN A 248 11.37 -1.59 41.71
C ASN A 248 11.30 -2.91 40.90
N PRO A 249 11.14 -2.83 39.57
CA PRO A 249 11.03 -4.03 38.73
C PRO A 249 12.26 -4.96 38.79
N SER A 250 13.44 -4.40 39.09
CA SER A 250 14.67 -5.19 39.24
C SER A 250 14.66 -6.13 40.45
N SER A 251 13.73 -5.95 41.39
CA SER A 251 13.54 -6.88 42.52
C SER A 251 12.69 -8.10 42.18
N ALA A 252 12.08 -8.15 41.00
CA ALA A 252 11.32 -9.32 40.55
C ALA A 252 12.27 -10.50 40.32
N ASN A 253 12.03 -11.63 41.02
CA ASN A 253 12.72 -12.89 40.77
C ASN A 253 12.21 -13.54 39.47
N CYS A 254 12.32 -12.83 38.36
CA CYS A 254 11.83 -13.20 37.05
C CYS A 254 12.92 -13.01 36.00
N SER A 255 13.05 -13.94 35.09
CA SER A 255 14.06 -13.85 34.03
C SER A 255 13.93 -12.50 33.29
N LEU A 256 14.98 -11.68 33.32
CA LEU A 256 15.04 -10.33 32.78
C LEU A 256 14.80 -10.21 31.26
N SER A 257 14.67 -11.34 30.55
CA SER A 257 14.45 -11.36 29.09
C SER A 257 13.08 -10.82 28.65
N TYR A 258 12.21 -10.41 29.56
CA TYR A 258 10.86 -9.92 29.30
C TYR A 258 10.54 -8.59 30.00
N LEU A 259 11.54 -7.77 30.31
CA LEU A 259 11.25 -6.42 30.78
C LEU A 259 10.71 -5.58 29.62
N ASP A 260 9.55 -4.97 29.85
CA ASP A 260 9.03 -3.91 28.99
C ASP A 260 10.07 -2.77 28.92
N PRO A 261 10.62 -2.44 27.74
CA PRO A 261 11.59 -1.35 27.63
C PRO A 261 10.98 0.02 27.97
N THR A 262 9.65 0.13 28.02
CA THR A 262 8.91 1.33 28.48
C THR A 262 8.55 1.25 29.97
N SER A 263 9.03 0.29 30.67
CA SER A 263 8.73 -0.40 31.93
C SER A 263 7.98 0.33 33.02
N ARG A 264 7.49 1.48 32.96
CA ARG A 264 6.66 2.17 34.00
C ARG A 264 6.23 1.28 35.19
N GLY A 265 7.16 0.47 35.70
CA GLY A 265 6.94 -0.51 36.75
C GLY A 265 6.25 -1.82 36.34
N ARG A 266 5.84 -2.01 35.09
CA ARG A 266 5.18 -3.23 34.63
C ARG A 266 6.14 -4.42 34.62
N VAL A 267 5.68 -5.52 35.17
CA VAL A 267 6.40 -6.80 35.18
C VAL A 267 5.48 -7.88 34.63
N ASN A 268 6.09 -8.93 34.10
CA ASN A 268 5.32 -10.04 33.52
C ASN A 268 4.46 -10.74 34.58
N PRO A 269 3.12 -10.73 34.48
CA PRO A 269 2.24 -11.39 35.46
C PRO A 269 2.53 -12.87 35.66
N TYR A 270 3.01 -13.58 34.64
CA TYR A 270 3.37 -14.99 34.74
C TYR A 270 4.50 -15.28 35.76
N CYS A 271 5.28 -14.27 36.14
CA CYS A 271 6.32 -14.42 37.15
C CYS A 271 5.75 -14.69 38.54
N PHE A 272 4.49 -14.33 38.76
CA PHE A 272 3.82 -14.40 40.08
C PHE A 272 2.62 -15.32 40.08
N LEU A 273 1.98 -15.58 38.94
CA LEU A 273 0.80 -16.43 38.85
C LEU A 273 1.16 -17.91 39.01
N ASP A 274 0.42 -18.61 39.89
CA ASP A 274 0.52 -20.05 40.11
C ASP A 274 -0.30 -20.86 39.11
#